data_221cb76470e76932be4940a7ab9b6fcc
#
_entry.id   221cb76470e76932be4940a7ab9b6fcc
#
_cell.length_a   1.000
_cell.length_b   1.000
_cell.length_c   1.000
_cell.angle_alpha   90.00
_cell.angle_beta   90.00
_cell.angle_gamma   90.00
#
_symmetry.space_group_name_H-M   'P 1'
#
loop_
_entity.id
_entity.type
_entity.pdbx_description
1 polymer ?
#
loop_
_entity_poly.entity_id
_entity_poly.type
_entity_poly.pdbx_seq_one_letter_code
_entity_poly.pdbx_strand_id
1 'polypeptide(L)'
;MLARLATAALVGLTAYPVGVEVDIGRGLPSVTVVGLGGTAVLEARDRLRAAFGNTGYEWPDRRITVSLPPADLPKQGSGFDLPIAIGLLAAAGWVPPPALEGLWAIGELGLGGDVRAVKGVLPAALAARRASARLLVVPQANLVEAALVPGLPVAGAASLEQVGEWLVGRADLGSPGPPPDPEVPVVEDLADIRGQHQARRALEIAAAGAHNLLLTGPPGAGKTMLARRLPGLLPPLEQDEALEVTQVFSAAGLLGPDAGLIRARPFRAPHHAISVPGLVGGGQVPRPGEVSLANGKVLL
;
A
#
# COMPACT_ATOMS: atom_id res chain seq x y z
N MET A 1 18.91 -24.06 7.86
CA MET A 1 19.67 -22.80 8.03
C MET A 1 18.64 -21.70 8.18
N LEU A 2 18.84 -20.80 9.15
CA LEU A 2 17.86 -19.75 9.45
C LEU A 2 18.20 -18.46 8.69
N ALA A 3 17.23 -17.93 7.94
CA ALA A 3 17.30 -16.62 7.28
C ALA A 3 16.28 -15.66 7.91
N ARG A 4 16.60 -14.36 7.94
CA ARG A 4 15.75 -13.32 8.53
C ARG A 4 15.73 -12.08 7.66
N LEU A 5 14.55 -11.51 7.46
CA LEU A 5 14.33 -10.20 6.90
C LEU A 5 13.04 -9.62 7.47
N ALA A 6 12.61 -8.47 7.00
CA ALA A 6 11.39 -7.83 7.48
C ALA A 6 10.40 -7.52 6.35
N THR A 7 9.16 -7.35 6.74
CA THR A 7 8.04 -6.88 5.89
C THR A 7 7.07 -6.06 6.75
N ALA A 8 5.91 -5.76 6.22
CA ALA A 8 4.84 -5.08 6.95
C ALA A 8 3.50 -5.79 6.78
N ALA A 9 2.68 -5.74 7.83
CA ALA A 9 1.27 -6.12 7.78
C ALA A 9 0.39 -4.87 7.86
N LEU A 10 -0.53 -4.73 6.92
CA LEU A 10 -1.49 -3.63 6.90
C LEU A 10 -2.69 -3.99 7.80
N VAL A 11 -2.99 -3.12 8.77
CA VAL A 11 -4.19 -3.20 9.61
C VAL A 11 -4.92 -1.86 9.54
N GLY A 12 -6.06 -1.85 8.89
CA GLY A 12 -6.76 -0.60 8.57
C GLY A 12 -5.93 0.29 7.65
N LEU A 13 -5.51 1.44 8.13
CA LEU A 13 -4.68 2.42 7.39
C LEU A 13 -3.20 2.37 7.80
N THR A 14 -2.85 1.59 8.80
CA THR A 14 -1.50 1.56 9.38
C THR A 14 -0.81 0.25 9.06
N ALA A 15 0.46 0.34 8.68
CA ALA A 15 1.30 -0.84 8.51
C ALA A 15 2.19 -1.03 9.74
N TYR A 16 2.28 -2.26 10.19
CA TYR A 16 3.08 -2.69 11.34
C TYR A 16 4.23 -3.58 10.89
N PRO A 17 5.43 -3.43 11.45
CA PRO A 17 6.56 -4.29 11.17
C PRO A 17 6.25 -5.76 11.46
N VAL A 18 6.65 -6.64 10.55
CA VAL A 18 6.57 -8.10 10.68
C VAL A 18 7.93 -8.68 10.34
N GLY A 19 8.48 -9.48 11.25
CA GLY A 19 9.64 -10.29 10.94
C GLY A 19 9.27 -11.43 10.00
N VAL A 20 10.19 -11.82 9.14
CA VAL A 20 10.08 -13.02 8.32
C VAL A 20 11.30 -13.88 8.63
N GLU A 21 11.08 -14.99 9.32
CA GLU A 21 12.10 -15.97 9.65
C GLU A 21 11.82 -17.26 8.89
N VAL A 22 12.79 -17.74 8.15
CA VAL A 22 12.68 -18.96 7.36
C VAL A 22 13.77 -19.92 7.79
N ASP A 23 13.39 -21.10 8.26
CA ASP A 23 14.30 -22.17 8.59
C ASP A 23 14.07 -23.41 7.73
N ILE A 24 15.17 -23.96 7.18
CA ILE A 24 15.17 -25.22 6.47
C ILE A 24 15.94 -26.25 7.33
N GLY A 25 15.15 -27.07 8.02
CA GLY A 25 15.62 -28.12 8.92
C GLY A 25 15.69 -29.49 8.31
N ARG A 26 16.16 -30.47 9.12
CA ARG A 26 16.12 -31.89 8.76
C ARG A 26 14.70 -32.45 8.99
N GLY A 27 14.27 -33.40 8.18
CA GLY A 27 12.99 -34.09 8.34
C GLY A 27 12.29 -34.29 7.00
N LEU A 28 11.09 -34.91 7.06
CA LEU A 28 10.26 -35.11 5.88
C LEU A 28 9.83 -33.77 5.28
N PRO A 29 9.71 -33.69 3.96
CA PRO A 29 9.27 -32.50 3.26
C PRO A 29 7.93 -32.01 3.79
N SER A 30 7.93 -30.82 4.32
CA SER A 30 6.74 -30.14 4.83
C SER A 30 6.96 -28.63 4.87
N VAL A 31 5.88 -27.85 4.76
CA VAL A 31 5.91 -26.40 4.94
C VAL A 31 4.93 -26.04 6.04
N THR A 32 5.45 -25.38 7.08
CA THR A 32 4.67 -24.90 8.22
C THR A 32 4.83 -23.40 8.32
N VAL A 33 3.70 -22.66 8.38
CA VAL A 33 3.68 -21.22 8.64
C VAL A 33 3.15 -20.97 10.04
N VAL A 34 3.88 -20.19 10.83
CA VAL A 34 3.55 -19.84 12.21
C VAL A 34 3.37 -18.32 12.32
N GLY A 35 2.39 -17.84 13.06
CA GLY A 35 2.18 -16.43 13.34
C GLY A 35 0.95 -15.82 12.67
N LEU A 36 -0.26 -16.35 12.96
CA LEU A 36 -1.58 -15.82 12.51
C LEU A 36 -1.62 -15.45 11.00
N GLY A 37 -1.05 -16.31 10.16
CA GLY A 37 -1.19 -16.16 8.72
C GLY A 37 -2.65 -16.37 8.29
N GLY A 38 -3.23 -15.40 7.60
CA GLY A 38 -4.52 -15.56 6.93
C GLY A 38 -4.46 -16.58 5.80
N THR A 39 -5.62 -16.93 5.21
CA THR A 39 -5.74 -17.92 4.12
C THR A 39 -4.74 -17.64 2.98
N ALA A 40 -4.60 -16.38 2.57
CA ALA A 40 -3.68 -15.98 1.50
C ALA A 40 -2.20 -16.32 1.81
N VAL A 41 -1.79 -16.24 3.09
CA VAL A 41 -0.42 -16.61 3.51
C VAL A 41 -0.25 -18.14 3.54
N LEU A 42 -1.31 -18.88 3.85
CA LEU A 42 -1.28 -20.35 3.79
C LEU A 42 -1.24 -20.84 2.33
N GLU A 43 -1.95 -20.17 1.42
CA GLU A 43 -1.92 -20.44 -0.02
C GLU A 43 -0.59 -20.04 -0.68
N ALA A 44 0.19 -19.16 -0.05
CA ALA A 44 1.51 -18.76 -0.54
C ALA A 44 2.43 -19.95 -0.84
N ARG A 45 2.29 -21.06 -0.08
CA ARG A 45 3.09 -22.27 -0.28
C ARG A 45 3.04 -22.78 -1.74
N ASP A 46 1.85 -22.86 -2.31
CA ASP A 46 1.68 -23.43 -3.63
C ASP A 46 2.17 -22.45 -4.72
N ARG A 47 1.96 -21.12 -4.52
CA ARG A 47 2.52 -20.08 -5.38
C ARG A 47 4.06 -20.06 -5.33
N LEU A 48 4.64 -20.11 -4.13
CA LEU A 48 6.09 -20.13 -3.92
C LEU A 48 6.73 -21.34 -4.59
N ARG A 49 6.15 -22.53 -4.40
CA ARG A 49 6.67 -23.76 -5.01
C ARG A 49 6.66 -23.69 -6.56
N ALA A 50 5.58 -23.17 -7.14
CA ALA A 50 5.51 -22.98 -8.58
C ALA A 50 6.50 -21.93 -9.08
N ALA A 51 6.61 -20.77 -8.37
CA ALA A 51 7.53 -19.71 -8.73
C ALA A 51 8.99 -20.18 -8.70
N PHE A 52 9.40 -20.95 -7.68
CA PHE A 52 10.74 -21.53 -7.60
C PHE A 52 11.02 -22.43 -8.79
N GLY A 53 10.11 -23.39 -9.10
CA GLY A 53 10.28 -24.30 -10.23
C GLY A 53 10.37 -23.61 -11.59
N ASN A 54 9.68 -22.47 -11.75
CA ASN A 54 9.66 -21.71 -13.01
C ASN A 54 10.80 -20.68 -13.13
N THR A 55 11.54 -20.39 -12.04
CA THR A 55 12.67 -19.44 -12.03
C THR A 55 14.04 -20.12 -11.88
N GLY A 56 14.09 -21.44 -12.03
CA GLY A 56 15.35 -22.20 -11.99
C GLY A 56 15.90 -22.46 -10.59
N TYR A 57 15.18 -22.11 -9.55
CA TYR A 57 15.52 -22.43 -8.17
C TYR A 57 14.91 -23.76 -7.76
N GLU A 58 15.71 -24.67 -7.21
CA GLU A 58 15.19 -25.92 -6.67
C GLU A 58 14.40 -25.68 -5.39
N TRP A 59 13.19 -26.23 -5.33
CA TRP A 59 12.39 -26.23 -4.11
C TRP A 59 13.03 -27.18 -3.08
N PRO A 60 13.31 -26.72 -1.83
CA PRO A 60 13.97 -27.56 -0.84
C PRO A 60 13.09 -28.75 -0.45
N ASP A 61 13.57 -29.98 -0.71
CA ASP A 61 12.93 -31.23 -0.33
C ASP A 61 13.22 -31.59 1.13
N ARG A 62 12.91 -30.66 2.04
CA ARG A 62 13.18 -30.70 3.48
C ARG A 62 12.04 -30.06 4.26
N ARG A 63 12.14 -30.09 5.59
CA ARG A 63 11.19 -29.38 6.45
C ARG A 63 11.46 -27.89 6.40
N ILE A 64 10.48 -27.11 5.95
CA ILE A 64 10.49 -25.64 5.88
C ILE A 64 9.58 -25.10 6.99
N THR A 65 10.10 -24.20 7.82
CA THR A 65 9.31 -23.47 8.81
C THR A 65 9.42 -21.98 8.51
N VAL A 66 8.28 -21.31 8.32
CA VAL A 66 8.19 -19.86 8.16
C VAL A 66 7.54 -19.29 9.41
N SER A 67 8.22 -18.40 10.12
CA SER A 67 7.70 -17.68 11.29
C SER A 67 7.50 -16.23 10.94
N LEU A 68 6.32 -15.68 11.29
CA LEU A 68 5.94 -14.29 11.03
C LEU A 68 5.62 -13.56 12.35
N PRO A 69 6.64 -13.22 13.18
CA PRO A 69 6.42 -12.46 14.40
C PRO A 69 6.03 -10.99 14.12
N PRO A 70 5.22 -10.34 14.99
CA PRO A 70 4.63 -10.88 16.23
C PRO A 70 3.40 -11.75 15.94
N ALA A 71 3.11 -12.72 16.82
CA ALA A 71 2.06 -13.72 16.58
C ALA A 71 0.63 -13.16 16.73
N ASP A 72 0.44 -12.09 17.48
CA ASP A 72 -0.84 -11.43 17.76
C ASP A 72 -1.34 -10.51 16.65
N LEU A 73 -0.47 -10.17 15.69
CA LEU A 73 -0.81 -9.32 14.56
C LEU A 73 -1.39 -10.16 13.39
N PRO A 74 -2.59 -9.87 12.88
CA PRO A 74 -3.15 -10.57 11.71
C PRO A 74 -2.34 -10.27 10.44
N LYS A 75 -1.90 -11.31 9.73
CA LYS A 75 -1.21 -11.22 8.44
C LYS A 75 -2.18 -11.58 7.34
N GLN A 76 -2.55 -10.61 6.53
CA GLN A 76 -3.53 -10.79 5.47
C GLN A 76 -2.97 -10.30 4.12
N GLY A 77 -3.49 -10.90 3.06
CA GLY A 77 -3.06 -10.59 1.70
C GLY A 77 -1.82 -11.37 1.26
N SER A 78 -1.52 -11.23 -0.02
CA SER A 78 -0.45 -11.93 -0.73
C SER A 78 0.91 -11.21 -0.69
N GLY A 79 0.97 -10.04 -0.06
CA GLY A 79 2.21 -9.24 0.03
C GLY A 79 3.37 -9.90 0.78
N PHE A 80 3.12 -11.02 1.43
CA PHE A 80 4.13 -11.83 2.13
C PHE A 80 4.87 -12.81 1.23
N ASP A 81 4.41 -13.05 0.00
CA ASP A 81 5.01 -14.04 -0.89
C ASP A 81 6.48 -13.71 -1.20
N LEU A 82 6.75 -12.48 -1.64
CA LEU A 82 8.10 -12.04 -1.97
C LEU A 82 9.08 -12.13 -0.79
N PRO A 83 8.77 -11.58 0.40
CA PRO A 83 9.70 -11.69 1.54
C PRO A 83 9.90 -13.14 1.98
N ILE A 84 8.89 -14.01 1.94
CA ILE A 84 9.06 -15.44 2.25
C ILE A 84 9.97 -16.10 1.19
N ALA A 85 9.79 -15.79 -0.10
CA ALA A 85 10.64 -16.32 -1.16
C ALA A 85 12.11 -15.91 -0.98
N ILE A 86 12.37 -14.64 -0.68
CA ILE A 86 13.72 -14.14 -0.39
C ILE A 86 14.34 -14.91 0.80
N GLY A 87 13.57 -15.08 1.88
CA GLY A 87 13.98 -15.87 3.04
C GLY A 87 14.30 -17.34 2.68
N LEU A 88 13.49 -17.95 1.79
CA LEU A 88 13.72 -19.30 1.30
C LEU A 88 15.00 -19.39 0.45
N LEU A 89 15.25 -18.44 -0.44
CA LEU A 89 16.49 -18.38 -1.23
C LEU A 89 17.73 -18.36 -0.33
N ALA A 90 17.70 -17.55 0.72
CA ALA A 90 18.81 -17.47 1.67
C ALA A 90 18.93 -18.73 2.56
N ALA A 91 17.81 -19.26 3.05
CA ALA A 91 17.82 -20.48 3.87
C ALA A 91 18.24 -21.73 3.07
N ALA A 92 17.97 -21.77 1.76
CA ALA A 92 18.41 -22.82 0.84
C ALA A 92 19.88 -22.68 0.41
N GLY A 93 20.51 -21.52 0.65
CA GLY A 93 21.92 -21.26 0.31
C GLY A 93 22.14 -20.68 -1.09
N TRP A 94 21.08 -20.26 -1.79
CA TRP A 94 21.17 -19.56 -3.08
C TRP A 94 21.68 -18.12 -2.91
N VAL A 95 21.39 -17.52 -1.75
CA VAL A 95 21.77 -16.14 -1.41
C VAL A 95 22.46 -16.13 -0.06
N PRO A 96 23.54 -15.35 0.13
CA PRO A 96 24.22 -15.24 1.42
C PRO A 96 23.32 -14.54 2.44
N PRO A 97 23.08 -15.11 3.65
CA PRO A 97 22.20 -14.51 4.66
C PRO A 97 22.55 -13.07 5.06
N PRO A 98 23.82 -12.64 5.09
CA PRO A 98 24.15 -11.25 5.37
C PRO A 98 23.58 -10.24 4.39
N ALA A 99 23.27 -10.66 3.15
CA ALA A 99 22.63 -9.78 2.17
C ALA A 99 21.23 -9.33 2.61
N LEU A 100 20.60 -10.04 3.53
CA LEU A 100 19.27 -9.73 4.05
C LEU A 100 19.26 -8.76 5.24
N GLU A 101 20.42 -8.37 5.78
CA GLU A 101 20.49 -7.47 6.93
C GLU A 101 19.88 -6.10 6.61
N GLY A 102 18.88 -5.69 7.41
CA GLY A 102 18.15 -4.45 7.21
C GLY A 102 17.27 -4.41 5.95
N LEU A 103 17.13 -5.53 5.26
CA LEU A 103 16.28 -5.64 4.07
C LEU A 103 14.81 -5.79 4.47
N TRP A 104 13.97 -5.00 3.83
CA TRP A 104 12.53 -5.13 3.84
C TRP A 104 12.04 -5.52 2.44
N ALA A 105 10.99 -6.31 2.38
CA ALA A 105 10.37 -6.65 1.11
C ALA A 105 8.86 -6.77 1.27
N ILE A 106 8.11 -6.43 0.23
CA ILE A 106 6.68 -6.67 0.12
C ILE A 106 6.33 -6.92 -1.34
N GLY A 107 5.48 -7.91 -1.61
CA GLY A 107 5.04 -8.22 -2.98
C GLY A 107 4.38 -9.57 -3.05
N GLU A 108 3.47 -9.72 -4.02
CA GLU A 108 2.85 -10.98 -4.38
C GLU A 108 3.69 -11.68 -5.46
N LEU A 109 3.74 -13.01 -5.45
CA LEU A 109 4.36 -13.78 -6.51
C LEU A 109 3.30 -14.46 -7.39
N GLY A 110 3.43 -14.28 -8.69
CA GLY A 110 2.78 -15.11 -9.67
C GLY A 110 3.45 -16.49 -9.78
N LEU A 111 2.74 -17.45 -10.35
CA LEU A 111 3.25 -18.84 -10.52
C LEU A 111 4.50 -18.91 -11.40
N GLY A 112 4.68 -17.95 -12.31
CA GLY A 112 5.88 -17.81 -13.15
C GLY A 112 7.06 -17.13 -12.48
N GLY A 113 6.92 -16.69 -11.22
CA GLY A 113 7.94 -15.93 -10.50
C GLY A 113 7.88 -14.41 -10.75
N ASP A 114 6.90 -13.91 -11.50
CA ASP A 114 6.61 -12.50 -11.67
C ASP A 114 6.24 -11.86 -10.32
N VAL A 115 6.76 -10.66 -10.03
CA VAL A 115 6.41 -9.90 -8.82
C VAL A 115 5.27 -8.95 -9.13
N ARG A 116 4.14 -9.17 -8.47
CA ARG A 116 2.88 -8.46 -8.72
C ARG A 116 2.62 -7.36 -7.73
N ALA A 117 1.95 -6.31 -8.19
CA ALA A 117 1.55 -5.18 -7.38
C ALA A 117 0.66 -5.60 -6.18
N VAL A 118 0.89 -4.93 -5.06
CA VAL A 118 0.11 -5.11 -3.84
C VAL A 118 -0.42 -3.76 -3.33
N LYS A 119 -1.43 -3.83 -2.47
CA LYS A 119 -2.02 -2.64 -1.83
C LYS A 119 -1.23 -2.25 -0.59
N GLY A 120 -1.27 -0.97 -0.25
CA GLY A 120 -0.73 -0.49 1.02
C GLY A 120 0.80 -0.44 1.05
N VAL A 121 1.45 -0.25 -0.09
CA VAL A 121 2.90 -0.11 -0.15
C VAL A 121 3.37 1.19 0.50
N LEU A 122 2.63 2.30 0.36
CA LEU A 122 2.98 3.55 1.02
C LEU A 122 2.97 3.43 2.56
N PRO A 123 1.92 2.91 3.24
CA PRO A 123 2.00 2.65 4.68
C PRO A 123 3.11 1.66 5.06
N ALA A 124 3.40 0.64 4.23
CA ALA A 124 4.52 -0.28 4.46
C ALA A 124 5.88 0.43 4.37
N ALA A 125 6.07 1.31 3.39
CA ALA A 125 7.26 2.14 3.24
C ALA A 125 7.45 3.11 4.43
N LEU A 126 6.36 3.70 4.94
CA LEU A 126 6.39 4.51 6.15
C LEU A 126 6.82 3.70 7.39
N ALA A 127 6.34 2.46 7.51
CA ALA A 127 6.76 1.55 8.58
C ALA A 127 8.23 1.15 8.44
N ALA A 128 8.70 0.82 7.24
CA ALA A 128 10.09 0.50 6.93
C ALA A 128 11.03 1.67 7.28
N ARG A 129 10.66 2.91 6.91
CA ARG A 129 11.42 4.13 7.27
C ARG A 129 11.52 4.32 8.78
N ARG A 130 10.40 4.17 9.52
CA ARG A 130 10.40 4.27 10.99
C ARG A 130 11.29 3.23 11.66
N ALA A 131 11.39 2.05 11.05
CA ALA A 131 12.26 0.97 11.51
C ALA A 131 13.70 1.08 10.99
N SER A 132 14.07 2.19 10.33
CA SER A 132 15.40 2.43 9.75
C SER A 132 15.85 1.31 8.80
N ALA A 133 14.93 0.85 7.95
CA ALA A 133 15.23 -0.14 6.92
C ALA A 133 16.38 0.34 6.02
N ARG A 134 17.33 -0.56 5.73
CA ARG A 134 18.42 -0.28 4.78
C ARG A 134 17.90 -0.10 3.37
N LEU A 135 16.92 -0.92 2.98
CA LEU A 135 16.29 -0.92 1.68
C LEU A 135 14.92 -1.59 1.77
N LEU A 136 13.94 -1.05 1.06
CA LEU A 136 12.64 -1.70 0.84
C LEU A 136 12.54 -2.15 -0.63
N VAL A 137 12.40 -3.47 -0.84
CA VAL A 137 12.12 -4.06 -2.16
C VAL A 137 10.61 -4.18 -2.33
N VAL A 138 10.11 -3.62 -3.43
CA VAL A 138 8.68 -3.60 -3.77
C VAL A 138 8.47 -4.11 -5.21
N PRO A 139 7.26 -4.49 -5.59
CA PRO A 139 6.95 -4.74 -7.00
C PRO A 139 7.31 -3.52 -7.87
N GLN A 140 7.82 -3.75 -9.07
CA GLN A 140 8.16 -2.65 -10.00
C GLN A 140 6.99 -1.69 -10.21
N ALA A 141 5.76 -2.19 -10.26
CA ALA A 141 4.54 -1.37 -10.40
C ALA A 141 4.21 -0.50 -9.17
N ASN A 142 4.78 -0.80 -8.00
CA ASN A 142 4.60 0.00 -6.79
C ASN A 142 5.81 0.90 -6.46
N LEU A 143 6.82 0.93 -7.33
CA LEU A 143 8.07 1.63 -7.05
C LEU A 143 7.86 3.13 -6.87
N VAL A 144 7.04 3.75 -7.73
CA VAL A 144 6.69 5.18 -7.62
C VAL A 144 6.00 5.49 -6.30
N GLU A 145 5.04 4.66 -5.90
CA GLU A 145 4.33 4.77 -4.63
C GLU A 145 5.28 4.68 -3.43
N ALA A 146 6.19 3.69 -3.40
CA ALA A 146 7.16 3.51 -2.32
C ALA A 146 8.14 4.70 -2.23
N ALA A 147 8.53 5.26 -3.36
CA ALA A 147 9.45 6.39 -3.47
C ALA A 147 8.86 7.73 -2.95
N LEU A 148 7.54 7.79 -2.70
CA LEU A 148 6.90 8.96 -2.07
C LEU A 148 7.36 9.18 -0.62
N VAL A 149 8.01 8.20 0.01
CA VAL A 149 8.52 8.30 1.39
C VAL A 149 9.94 8.85 1.38
N PRO A 150 10.16 10.11 1.78
CA PRO A 150 11.51 10.70 1.75
C PRO A 150 12.47 9.95 2.70
N GLY A 151 13.72 9.78 2.25
CA GLY A 151 14.79 9.20 3.08
C GLY A 151 14.73 7.69 3.26
N LEU A 152 13.85 6.97 2.56
CA LEU A 152 13.84 5.51 2.50
C LEU A 152 14.43 5.06 1.16
N PRO A 153 15.52 4.30 1.12
CA PRO A 153 15.96 3.64 -0.09
C PRO A 153 14.93 2.60 -0.53
N VAL A 154 14.52 2.64 -1.79
CA VAL A 154 13.55 1.70 -2.37
C VAL A 154 14.07 1.14 -3.68
N ALA A 155 13.69 -0.09 -4.00
CA ALA A 155 14.03 -0.75 -5.25
C ALA A 155 12.85 -1.56 -5.79
N GLY A 156 12.64 -1.52 -7.10
CA GLY A 156 11.57 -2.22 -7.79
C GLY A 156 12.01 -3.58 -8.33
N ALA A 157 11.25 -4.61 -8.04
CA ALA A 157 11.49 -5.97 -8.54
C ALA A 157 10.41 -6.38 -9.54
N ALA A 158 10.83 -6.94 -10.67
CA ALA A 158 9.92 -7.49 -11.69
C ALA A 158 9.72 -9.01 -11.52
N SER A 159 10.75 -9.73 -11.03
CA SER A 159 10.69 -11.18 -10.85
C SER A 159 11.53 -11.65 -9.66
N LEU A 160 11.22 -12.87 -9.18
CA LEU A 160 11.99 -13.55 -8.14
C LEU A 160 13.43 -13.83 -8.59
N GLU A 161 13.61 -14.20 -9.87
CA GLU A 161 14.93 -14.40 -10.45
C GLU A 161 15.78 -13.14 -10.37
N GLN A 162 15.22 -11.99 -10.80
CA GLN A 162 15.91 -10.70 -10.71
C GLN A 162 16.35 -10.38 -9.28
N VAL A 163 15.47 -10.63 -8.29
CA VAL A 163 15.79 -10.40 -6.87
C VAL A 163 16.92 -11.31 -6.40
N GLY A 164 16.88 -12.59 -6.78
CA GLY A 164 17.94 -13.55 -6.42
C GLY A 164 19.28 -13.16 -7.04
N GLU A 165 19.32 -12.81 -8.31
CA GLU A 165 20.52 -12.35 -9.02
C GLU A 165 21.07 -11.03 -8.43
N TRP A 166 20.19 -10.10 -8.07
CA TRP A 166 20.58 -8.88 -7.39
C TRP A 166 21.21 -9.14 -6.00
N LEU A 167 20.65 -10.04 -5.21
CA LEU A 167 21.17 -10.37 -3.88
C LEU A 167 22.57 -11.02 -3.91
N VAL A 168 22.96 -11.59 -5.05
CA VAL A 168 24.31 -12.12 -5.27
C VAL A 168 25.18 -11.18 -6.13
N GLY A 169 24.72 -9.97 -6.42
CA GLY A 169 25.47 -8.94 -7.13
C GLY A 169 25.61 -9.15 -8.64
N ARG A 170 24.70 -9.90 -9.27
CA ARG A 170 24.73 -10.19 -10.73
C ARG A 170 23.70 -9.41 -11.54
N ALA A 171 22.75 -8.75 -10.89
CA ALA A 171 21.75 -7.91 -11.55
C ALA A 171 21.45 -6.66 -10.72
N ASP A 172 20.76 -5.70 -11.34
CA ASP A 172 20.24 -4.51 -10.67
C ASP A 172 18.72 -4.60 -10.53
N LEU A 173 18.18 -4.00 -9.46
CA LEU A 173 16.76 -3.75 -9.30
C LEU A 173 16.38 -2.39 -9.89
N GLY A 174 15.09 -2.22 -10.20
CA GLY A 174 14.57 -0.93 -10.65
C GLY A 174 14.80 0.17 -9.62
N SER A 175 15.34 1.30 -10.08
CA SER A 175 15.48 2.50 -9.25
C SER A 175 14.30 3.43 -9.50
N PRO A 176 13.84 4.19 -8.49
CA PRO A 176 12.80 5.18 -8.71
C PRO A 176 13.29 6.26 -9.68
N GLY A 177 12.44 6.58 -10.65
CA GLY A 177 12.62 7.75 -11.50
C GLY A 177 12.41 9.06 -10.72
N PRO A 178 12.54 10.21 -11.40
CA PRO A 178 12.11 11.47 -10.82
C PRO A 178 10.64 11.36 -10.41
N PRO A 179 10.24 12.03 -9.30
CA PRO A 179 8.85 12.02 -8.89
C PRO A 179 7.98 12.52 -10.05
N PRO A 180 6.83 11.90 -10.30
CA PRO A 180 5.91 12.37 -11.33
C PRO A 180 5.50 13.81 -11.05
N ASP A 181 5.34 14.59 -12.12
CA ASP A 181 4.80 15.94 -12.00
C ASP A 181 3.47 15.89 -11.25
N PRO A 182 3.24 16.83 -10.32
CA PRO A 182 1.98 16.84 -9.60
C PRO A 182 0.83 17.05 -10.59
N GLU A 183 -0.10 16.10 -10.65
CA GLU A 183 -1.34 16.33 -11.39
C GLU A 183 -2.01 17.60 -10.87
N VAL A 184 -2.18 18.58 -11.75
CA VAL A 184 -2.99 19.76 -11.47
C VAL A 184 -4.44 19.31 -11.62
N PRO A 185 -5.18 19.17 -10.51
CA PRO A 185 -6.55 18.70 -10.61
C PRO A 185 -7.38 19.75 -11.33
N VAL A 186 -8.21 19.33 -12.26
CA VAL A 186 -9.26 20.18 -12.82
C VAL A 186 -10.29 20.39 -11.72
N VAL A 187 -10.20 21.50 -11.03
CA VAL A 187 -11.15 21.88 -9.97
C VAL A 187 -12.21 22.77 -10.58
N GLU A 188 -13.48 22.42 -10.37
CA GLU A 188 -14.60 23.26 -10.76
C GLU A 188 -14.58 24.58 -9.98
N ASP A 189 -14.61 25.72 -10.68
CA ASP A 189 -14.54 27.04 -10.05
C ASP A 189 -15.94 27.52 -9.61
N LEU A 190 -16.00 28.18 -8.47
CA LEU A 190 -17.22 28.84 -7.99
C LEU A 190 -17.64 30.00 -8.91
N ALA A 191 -16.72 30.59 -9.67
CA ALA A 191 -17.00 31.63 -10.67
C ALA A 191 -17.93 31.15 -11.78
N ASP A 192 -17.98 29.86 -12.10
CA ASP A 192 -18.87 29.28 -13.12
C ASP A 192 -20.35 29.35 -12.72
N ILE A 193 -20.64 29.54 -11.43
CA ILE A 193 -22.00 29.61 -10.93
C ILE A 193 -22.54 31.01 -11.07
N ARG A 194 -23.61 31.14 -11.89
CA ARG A 194 -24.35 32.39 -12.07
C ARG A 194 -25.44 32.52 -11.00
N GLY A 195 -25.57 33.69 -10.41
CA GLY A 195 -26.53 33.95 -9.34
C GLY A 195 -26.12 33.26 -8.01
N GLN A 196 -27.08 32.79 -7.25
CA GLN A 196 -26.90 32.06 -5.98
C GLN A 196 -26.00 32.79 -4.97
N HIS A 197 -26.07 34.12 -4.90
CA HIS A 197 -25.12 34.97 -4.15
C HIS A 197 -24.99 34.56 -2.66
N GLN A 198 -26.13 34.23 -2.01
CA GLN A 198 -26.11 33.80 -0.61
C GLN A 198 -25.39 32.44 -0.42
N ALA A 199 -25.67 31.46 -1.27
CA ALA A 199 -25.09 30.14 -1.21
C ALA A 199 -23.58 30.19 -1.56
N ARG A 200 -23.19 31.02 -2.54
CA ARG A 200 -21.76 31.26 -2.86
C ARG A 200 -21.03 31.86 -1.64
N ARG A 201 -21.60 32.89 -1.02
CA ARG A 201 -21.01 33.50 0.16
C ARG A 201 -20.94 32.56 1.35
N ALA A 202 -21.95 31.71 1.54
CA ALA A 202 -21.90 30.66 2.57
C ALA A 202 -20.79 29.62 2.33
N LEU A 203 -20.54 29.22 1.07
CA LEU A 203 -19.44 28.34 0.70
C LEU A 203 -18.07 28.98 0.99
N GLU A 204 -17.88 30.26 0.66
CA GLU A 204 -16.63 30.99 0.97
C GLU A 204 -16.35 31.02 2.47
N ILE A 205 -17.38 31.34 3.28
CA ILE A 205 -17.27 31.35 4.74
C ILE A 205 -16.98 29.95 5.28
N ALA A 206 -17.69 28.92 4.79
CA ALA A 206 -17.49 27.54 5.20
C ALA A 206 -16.07 27.06 4.85
N ALA A 207 -15.57 27.40 3.66
CA ALA A 207 -14.21 27.07 3.24
C ALA A 207 -13.15 27.75 4.12
N ALA A 208 -13.33 29.06 4.39
CA ALA A 208 -12.38 29.84 5.19
C ALA A 208 -12.35 29.41 6.67
N GLY A 209 -13.49 28.98 7.22
CA GLY A 209 -13.63 28.60 8.62
C GLY A 209 -13.63 27.09 8.88
N ALA A 210 -13.43 26.25 7.86
CA ALA A 210 -13.58 24.80 7.95
C ALA A 210 -14.94 24.36 8.57
N HIS A 211 -16.01 25.06 8.21
CA HIS A 211 -17.35 24.83 8.75
C HIS A 211 -18.13 23.78 7.96
N ASN A 212 -18.94 23.00 8.66
CA ASN A 212 -19.97 22.17 8.01
C ASN A 212 -21.06 23.08 7.45
N LEU A 213 -21.55 22.74 6.25
CA LEU A 213 -22.59 23.49 5.56
C LEU A 213 -23.78 22.60 5.23
N LEU A 214 -25.00 23.05 5.58
CA LEU A 214 -26.23 22.38 5.19
C LEU A 214 -26.89 23.13 4.03
N LEU A 215 -27.03 22.45 2.89
CA LEU A 215 -27.74 22.96 1.71
C LEU A 215 -29.12 22.35 1.62
N THR A 216 -30.18 23.17 1.78
CA THR A 216 -31.59 22.76 1.67
C THR A 216 -32.24 23.40 0.46
N GLY A 217 -33.18 22.69 -0.14
CA GLY A 217 -33.93 23.20 -1.31
C GLY A 217 -34.47 22.08 -2.17
N PRO A 218 -35.34 22.40 -3.15
CA PRO A 218 -35.96 21.43 -4.05
C PRO A 218 -34.93 20.73 -4.95
N PRO A 219 -35.28 19.59 -5.56
CA PRO A 219 -34.49 19.00 -6.63
C PRO A 219 -34.20 20.01 -7.74
N GLY A 220 -33.00 19.98 -8.31
CA GLY A 220 -32.61 20.93 -9.37
C GLY A 220 -32.12 22.30 -8.87
N ALA A 221 -32.18 22.62 -7.58
CA ALA A 221 -31.72 23.92 -7.03
C ALA A 221 -30.17 24.12 -7.07
N GLY A 222 -29.40 23.18 -7.60
CA GLY A 222 -27.97 23.32 -7.77
C GLY A 222 -27.14 22.98 -6.54
N LYS A 223 -27.70 22.32 -5.49
CA LYS A 223 -27.00 21.97 -4.24
C LYS A 223 -25.71 21.19 -4.48
N THR A 224 -25.79 20.10 -5.23
CA THR A 224 -24.62 19.27 -5.57
C THR A 224 -23.60 20.02 -6.43
N MET A 225 -24.08 20.87 -7.34
CA MET A 225 -23.23 21.71 -8.17
C MET A 225 -22.42 22.70 -7.32
N LEU A 226 -23.04 23.31 -6.32
CA LEU A 226 -22.37 24.18 -5.33
C LEU A 226 -21.36 23.40 -4.48
N ALA A 227 -21.76 22.25 -3.94
CA ALA A 227 -20.90 21.44 -3.08
C ALA A 227 -19.64 20.94 -3.80
N ARG A 228 -19.71 20.59 -5.08
CA ARG A 228 -18.57 20.15 -5.90
C ARG A 228 -17.50 21.23 -6.07
N ARG A 229 -17.83 22.50 -5.89
CA ARG A 229 -16.91 23.63 -6.03
C ARG A 229 -16.19 23.98 -4.72
N LEU A 230 -16.63 23.38 -3.60
CA LEU A 230 -16.01 23.62 -2.32
C LEU A 230 -14.50 23.23 -2.28
N PRO A 231 -14.04 22.11 -2.87
CA PRO A 231 -12.62 21.80 -2.94
C PRO A 231 -11.77 22.89 -3.61
N GLY A 232 -12.30 23.59 -4.61
CA GLY A 232 -11.63 24.67 -5.30
C GLY A 232 -11.44 25.95 -4.48
N LEU A 233 -12.19 26.09 -3.39
CA LEU A 233 -12.06 27.21 -2.45
C LEU A 233 -11.05 26.91 -1.33
N LEU A 234 -10.69 25.65 -1.14
CA LEU A 234 -9.77 25.24 -0.08
C LEU A 234 -8.32 25.34 -0.56
N PRO A 235 -7.38 25.69 0.34
CA PRO A 235 -5.97 25.69 -0.02
C PRO A 235 -5.55 24.25 -0.41
N PRO A 236 -4.52 24.10 -1.28
CA PRO A 236 -3.98 22.79 -1.59
C PRO A 236 -3.49 22.08 -0.32
N LEU A 237 -3.43 20.76 -0.37
CA LEU A 237 -2.87 19.98 0.74
C LEU A 237 -1.39 20.31 0.92
N GLU A 238 -0.97 20.52 2.16
CA GLU A 238 0.44 20.55 2.52
C GLU A 238 1.07 19.17 2.36
N GLN A 239 2.39 19.09 2.40
CA GLN A 239 3.09 17.83 2.09
C GLN A 239 2.71 16.69 3.03
N ASP A 240 2.60 16.95 4.32
CA ASP A 240 2.24 15.93 5.31
C ASP A 240 0.76 15.53 5.17
N GLU A 241 -0.13 16.48 4.93
CA GLU A 241 -1.54 16.22 4.64
C GLU A 241 -1.70 15.38 3.35
N ALA A 242 -0.95 15.73 2.29
CA ALA A 242 -0.96 15.00 1.03
C ALA A 242 -0.47 13.55 1.23
N LEU A 243 0.54 13.35 2.06
CA LEU A 243 1.06 12.02 2.37
C LEU A 243 0.02 11.18 3.13
N GLU A 244 -0.64 11.76 4.15
CA GLU A 244 -1.71 11.07 4.89
C GLU A 244 -2.88 10.68 3.98
N VAL A 245 -3.29 11.61 3.12
CA VAL A 245 -4.34 11.35 2.13
C VAL A 245 -3.94 10.23 1.19
N THR A 246 -2.73 10.29 0.64
CA THR A 246 -2.23 9.28 -0.29
C THR A 246 -2.10 7.92 0.40
N GLN A 247 -1.72 7.89 1.69
CA GLN A 247 -1.69 6.67 2.50
C GLN A 247 -3.08 5.99 2.59
N VAL A 248 -4.15 6.76 2.76
CA VAL A 248 -5.51 6.21 2.80
C VAL A 248 -5.88 5.58 1.47
N PHE A 249 -5.54 6.22 0.34
CA PHE A 249 -5.80 5.69 -1.00
C PHE A 249 -4.96 4.46 -1.32
N SER A 250 -3.69 4.45 -0.89
CA SER A 250 -2.81 3.28 -0.97
C SER A 250 -3.41 2.08 -0.22
N ALA A 251 -3.79 2.26 1.05
CA ALA A 251 -4.39 1.21 1.86
C ALA A 251 -5.72 0.69 1.28
N ALA A 252 -6.51 1.57 0.65
CA ALA A 252 -7.73 1.20 -0.06
C ALA A 252 -7.47 0.48 -1.40
N GLY A 253 -6.24 0.55 -1.95
CA GLY A 253 -5.90 0.05 -3.27
C GLY A 253 -6.49 0.90 -4.40
N LEU A 254 -6.59 2.20 -4.17
CA LEU A 254 -7.16 3.18 -5.11
C LEU A 254 -6.08 4.08 -5.77
N LEU A 255 -4.80 3.83 -5.49
CA LEU A 255 -3.71 4.49 -6.20
C LEU A 255 -3.44 3.81 -7.53
N GLY A 256 -3.28 4.61 -8.59
CA GLY A 256 -2.78 4.12 -9.87
C GLY A 256 -1.28 3.79 -9.79
N PRO A 257 -0.74 3.03 -10.77
CA PRO A 257 0.66 2.59 -10.76
C PRO A 257 1.67 3.75 -10.78
N ASP A 258 1.35 4.86 -11.43
CA ASP A 258 2.22 6.04 -11.54
C ASP A 258 1.71 7.23 -10.71
N ALA A 259 0.85 6.98 -9.75
CA ALA A 259 0.28 8.04 -8.93
C ALA A 259 1.34 8.65 -8.01
N GLY A 260 1.51 9.96 -8.14
CA GLY A 260 2.26 10.78 -7.19
C GLY A 260 1.45 11.07 -5.91
N LEU A 261 1.93 12.02 -5.10
CA LEU A 261 1.17 12.51 -3.94
C LEU A 261 -0.14 13.16 -4.40
N ILE A 262 -1.24 12.78 -3.77
CA ILE A 262 -2.54 13.41 -3.95
C ILE A 262 -2.49 14.79 -3.28
N ARG A 263 -2.30 15.84 -4.08
CA ARG A 263 -2.23 17.23 -3.60
C ARG A 263 -3.57 17.95 -3.65
N ALA A 264 -4.50 17.47 -4.46
CA ALA A 264 -5.85 17.97 -4.50
C ALA A 264 -6.65 17.49 -3.31
N ARG A 265 -7.52 18.35 -2.78
CA ARG A 265 -8.49 17.93 -1.77
C ARG A 265 -9.59 17.11 -2.43
N PRO A 266 -9.70 15.79 -2.23
CA PRO A 266 -10.72 14.98 -2.86
C PRO A 266 -12.12 15.34 -2.40
N PHE A 267 -13.06 15.20 -3.32
CA PHE A 267 -14.49 15.31 -3.09
C PHE A 267 -15.11 13.92 -3.12
N ARG A 268 -15.80 13.54 -2.05
CA ARG A 268 -16.50 12.26 -1.94
C ARG A 268 -18.00 12.51 -1.81
N ALA A 269 -18.77 11.88 -2.67
CA ALA A 269 -20.24 11.96 -2.66
C ALA A 269 -20.82 10.55 -2.70
N PRO A 270 -20.82 9.84 -1.57
CA PRO A 270 -21.39 8.51 -1.53
C PRO A 270 -22.89 8.52 -1.81
N HIS A 271 -23.40 7.43 -2.39
CA HIS A 271 -24.81 7.29 -2.62
C HIS A 271 -25.57 7.29 -1.28
N HIS A 272 -26.75 7.90 -1.23
CA HIS A 272 -27.58 8.00 -0.02
C HIS A 272 -27.98 6.63 0.59
N ALA A 273 -27.92 5.56 -0.19
CA ALA A 273 -28.17 4.18 0.26
C ALA A 273 -26.90 3.43 0.65
N ILE A 274 -25.77 4.14 0.86
CA ILE A 274 -24.52 3.48 1.28
C ILE A 274 -24.72 2.79 2.62
N SER A 275 -24.17 1.58 2.77
CA SER A 275 -24.22 0.87 4.04
C SER A 275 -23.31 1.53 5.09
N VAL A 276 -23.63 1.35 6.38
CA VAL A 276 -22.78 1.86 7.46
C VAL A 276 -21.33 1.39 7.33
N PRO A 277 -21.02 0.10 7.05
CA PRO A 277 -19.64 -0.32 6.78
C PRO A 277 -19.01 0.34 5.56
N GLY A 278 -19.77 0.64 4.53
CA GLY A 278 -19.28 1.38 3.35
C GLY A 278 -18.92 2.82 3.71
N LEU A 279 -19.69 3.46 4.59
CA LEU A 279 -19.48 4.84 5.00
C LEU A 279 -18.30 4.96 6.01
N VAL A 280 -18.33 4.19 7.08
CA VAL A 280 -17.36 4.31 8.19
C VAL A 280 -16.15 3.40 8.00
N GLY A 281 -16.28 2.37 7.18
CA GLY A 281 -15.29 1.30 7.07
C GLY A 281 -15.56 0.16 8.06
N GLY A 282 -14.70 -0.84 8.08
CA GLY A 282 -14.80 -2.00 8.96
C GLY A 282 -14.82 -3.32 8.20
N GLY A 283 -15.37 -4.35 8.81
CA GLY A 283 -15.37 -5.73 8.34
C GLY A 283 -14.39 -6.60 9.10
N GLN A 284 -14.39 -7.93 8.85
CA GLN A 284 -13.40 -8.85 9.44
C GLN A 284 -11.96 -8.45 9.08
N VAL A 285 -11.79 -7.89 7.90
CA VAL A 285 -10.59 -7.19 7.46
C VAL A 285 -10.95 -5.72 7.41
N PRO A 286 -10.47 -4.89 8.35
CA PRO A 286 -10.78 -3.46 8.35
C PRO A 286 -10.38 -2.80 7.03
N ARG A 287 -11.37 -2.26 6.32
CA ARG A 287 -11.16 -1.48 5.10
C ARG A 287 -11.58 -0.03 5.34
N PRO A 288 -10.87 0.95 4.77
CA PRO A 288 -11.29 2.33 4.85
C PRO A 288 -12.66 2.53 4.17
N GLY A 289 -13.56 3.25 4.85
CA GLY A 289 -14.82 3.70 4.28
C GLY A 289 -14.72 5.09 3.66
N GLU A 290 -15.84 5.62 3.16
CA GLU A 290 -15.91 6.94 2.52
C GLU A 290 -15.48 8.07 3.46
N VAL A 291 -15.75 7.96 4.76
CA VAL A 291 -15.28 8.94 5.77
C VAL A 291 -13.76 8.96 5.83
N SER A 292 -13.10 7.78 5.82
CA SER A 292 -11.64 7.70 5.79
C SER A 292 -11.07 8.24 4.47
N LEU A 293 -11.73 7.91 3.34
CA LEU A 293 -11.38 8.43 2.03
C LEU A 293 -11.64 9.93 1.89
N ALA A 294 -12.45 10.51 2.75
CA ALA A 294 -12.73 11.95 2.83
C ALA A 294 -11.85 12.67 3.87
N ASN A 295 -10.84 12.05 4.48
CA ASN A 295 -9.96 12.68 5.45
C ASN A 295 -9.24 13.90 4.85
N GLY A 296 -9.31 15.07 5.51
CA GLY A 296 -8.78 16.34 5.02
C GLY A 296 -9.49 16.92 3.79
N LYS A 297 -10.79 16.54 3.53
CA LYS A 297 -11.48 16.71 2.26
C LYS A 297 -12.96 17.06 2.45
N VAL A 298 -13.73 17.06 1.35
CA VAL A 298 -15.15 17.32 1.34
C VAL A 298 -15.93 16.02 1.18
N LEU A 299 -16.80 15.73 2.15
CA LEU A 299 -17.78 14.65 2.09
C LEU A 299 -19.18 15.26 1.95
N LEU A 300 -19.91 14.88 0.89
CA LEU A 300 -21.27 15.34 0.62
C LEU A 300 -22.27 14.24 1.00
#